data_f5da6aed5c4ac1d4160d6371a1b96300
#
_entry.id   f5da6aed5c4ac1d4160d6371a1b96300
#
_cell.length_a   1.000
_cell.length_b   1.000
_cell.length_c   1.000
_cell.angle_alpha   90.00
_cell.angle_beta   90.00
_cell.angle_gamma   90.00
#
_symmetry.space_group_name_H-M   'P 1'
#
loop_
_entity.id
_entity.type
_entity.pdbx_description
1 polymer ?
#
loop_
_entity_poly.entity_id
_entity_poly.type
_entity_poly.pdbx_seq_one_letter_code
_entity_poly.pdbx_strand_id
1 'polypeptide(L)'
;DHTLDSDAVPSSRMAYKTTAYLENAAFSSYSVAKIKNLISEYGSVSMSIGMYDSCYNPKTYAYSYSGNAGVNHAVTLVGWDDNFAKENFNSSCNVTSDGAWIVRNSWGEQWGDKGYFYISYENKCNYNIVAAEAVTNPKYRNNYFYDGSCALSKLKLYPSGSGGISSVSNVFQAKAGKGKGEALGEVVLSTYTDGGSYSIQVYTNLKDQSNPVSGTPAYSTPVT
;
A
#
# COMPACT_ATOMS: atom_id res chain seq x y z
N ASP A 1 9.67 5.17 15.34
CA ASP A 1 10.73 5.66 14.49
C ASP A 1 11.71 6.47 15.31
N HIS A 2 12.84 5.87 15.67
CA HIS A 2 13.83 6.46 16.56
C HIS A 2 15.18 6.67 15.86
N THR A 3 15.19 6.89 14.57
CA THR A 3 16.37 7.35 13.87
C THR A 3 16.61 8.81 14.25
N LEU A 4 17.67 9.06 15.00
CA LEU A 4 18.15 10.41 15.22
C LEU A 4 18.64 10.99 13.89
N ASP A 5 18.53 12.31 13.70
CA ASP A 5 19.01 12.98 12.50
C ASP A 5 20.49 12.67 12.17
N SER A 6 21.30 12.37 13.21
CA SER A 6 22.68 11.92 13.08
C SER A 6 22.85 10.54 12.39
N ASP A 7 21.79 9.72 12.40
CA ASP A 7 21.79 8.36 11.82
C ASP A 7 21.22 8.36 10.41
N ALA A 8 20.75 9.51 9.93
CA ALA A 8 20.21 9.65 8.58
C ALA A 8 21.30 9.35 7.54
N VAL A 9 21.01 8.43 6.63
CA VAL A 9 21.91 8.12 5.51
C VAL A 9 21.96 9.33 4.58
N PRO A 10 23.15 9.89 4.27
CA PRO A 10 23.24 11.01 3.34
C PRO A 10 22.60 10.68 1.99
N SER A 11 21.88 11.64 1.42
CA SER A 11 21.16 11.48 0.14
C SER A 11 22.07 11.00 -1.00
N SER A 12 23.34 11.37 -0.99
CA SER A 12 24.35 10.87 -1.93
C SER A 12 24.64 9.37 -1.83
N ARG A 13 24.35 8.73 -0.67
CA ARG A 13 24.47 7.29 -0.47
C ARG A 13 23.16 6.55 -0.73
N MET A 14 22.01 7.21 -0.55
CA MET A 14 20.70 6.61 -0.78
C MET A 14 20.39 6.42 -2.26
N ALA A 15 20.88 7.30 -3.12
CA ALA A 15 20.49 7.37 -4.53
C ALA A 15 20.94 6.18 -5.39
N TYR A 16 21.88 5.34 -4.93
CA TYR A 16 22.56 4.36 -5.81
C TYR A 16 22.69 2.95 -5.24
N LYS A 17 22.13 2.65 -4.08
CA LYS A 17 22.19 1.31 -3.48
C LYS A 17 20.81 0.79 -3.17
N THR A 18 20.08 0.43 -4.20
CA THR A 18 18.80 -0.28 -4.05
C THR A 18 19.12 -1.74 -3.75
N THR A 19 18.66 -2.24 -2.60
CA THR A 19 18.81 -3.64 -2.19
C THR A 19 17.56 -4.45 -2.48
N ALA A 20 16.40 -3.79 -2.61
CA ALA A 20 15.14 -4.41 -2.96
C ALA A 20 14.26 -3.40 -3.72
N TYR A 21 13.33 -3.92 -4.48
CA TYR A 21 12.36 -3.19 -5.28
C TYR A 21 10.96 -3.60 -4.86
N LEU A 22 10.02 -2.66 -4.79
CA LEU A 22 8.61 -2.97 -4.68
C LEU A 22 8.07 -3.33 -6.06
N GLU A 23 7.55 -4.53 -6.21
CA GLU A 23 6.98 -5.01 -7.48
C GLU A 23 5.45 -4.90 -7.49
N ASN A 24 4.83 -5.32 -6.39
CA ASN A 24 3.38 -5.27 -6.22
C ASN A 24 3.02 -4.56 -4.92
N ALA A 25 1.93 -3.80 -4.94
CA ALA A 25 1.35 -3.22 -3.74
C ALA A 25 -0.18 -3.31 -3.81
N ALA A 26 -0.78 -3.79 -2.74
CA ALA A 26 -2.23 -3.87 -2.58
C ALA A 26 -2.68 -2.97 -1.44
N PHE A 27 -3.68 -2.14 -1.69
CA PHE A 27 -4.30 -1.25 -0.71
C PHE A 27 -5.68 -1.79 -0.35
N SER A 28 -6.05 -1.73 0.92
CA SER A 28 -7.35 -2.21 1.37
C SER A 28 -7.98 -1.27 2.39
N SER A 29 -9.31 -1.27 2.42
CA SER A 29 -10.04 -0.82 3.61
C SER A 29 -9.95 -1.89 4.70
N TYR A 30 -10.17 -1.49 5.96
CA TYR A 30 -10.16 -2.43 7.08
C TYR A 30 -11.26 -3.49 6.92
N SER A 31 -10.84 -4.73 6.85
CA SER A 31 -11.69 -5.92 6.86
C SER A 31 -10.86 -7.12 7.29
N VAL A 32 -11.31 -7.84 8.30
CA VAL A 32 -10.58 -9.01 8.83
C VAL A 32 -10.29 -10.04 7.72
N ALA A 33 -11.30 -10.37 6.91
CA ALA A 33 -11.13 -11.34 5.83
C ALA A 33 -10.14 -10.87 4.76
N LYS A 34 -10.23 -9.61 4.32
CA LYS A 34 -9.31 -9.05 3.32
C LYS A 34 -7.87 -9.01 3.84
N ILE A 35 -7.66 -8.59 5.10
CA ILE A 35 -6.33 -8.52 5.70
C ILE A 35 -5.73 -9.92 5.86
N LYS A 36 -6.50 -10.92 6.28
CA LYS A 36 -6.02 -12.32 6.32
C LYS A 36 -5.57 -12.82 4.95
N ASN A 37 -6.33 -12.51 3.89
CA ASN A 37 -5.93 -12.85 2.53
C ASN A 37 -4.62 -12.15 2.14
N LEU A 38 -4.49 -10.85 2.43
CA LEU A 38 -3.25 -10.11 2.16
C LEU A 38 -2.05 -10.68 2.93
N ILE A 39 -2.22 -11.04 4.21
CA ILE A 39 -1.13 -11.67 4.98
C ILE A 39 -0.77 -13.03 4.35
N SER A 40 -1.75 -13.82 3.93
CA SER A 40 -1.50 -15.12 3.29
C SER A 40 -0.78 -15.00 1.96
N GLU A 41 -1.06 -13.95 1.19
CA GLU A 41 -0.48 -13.72 -0.13
C GLU A 41 0.91 -13.04 -0.05
N TYR A 42 1.04 -12.00 0.77
CA TYR A 42 2.23 -11.14 0.85
C TYR A 42 3.13 -11.42 2.07
N GLY A 43 2.68 -12.26 3.00
CA GLY A 43 3.39 -12.57 4.25
C GLY A 43 3.20 -11.54 5.35
N SER A 44 2.95 -10.28 5.03
CA SER A 44 2.72 -9.22 6.01
C SER A 44 1.94 -8.04 5.43
N VAL A 45 1.34 -7.25 6.34
CA VAL A 45 0.55 -6.06 6.01
C VAL A 45 0.97 -4.90 6.90
N SER A 46 1.29 -3.76 6.32
CA SER A 46 1.47 -2.51 7.06
C SER A 46 0.11 -1.92 7.42
N MET A 47 -0.01 -1.40 8.63
CA MET A 47 -1.21 -0.74 9.13
C MET A 47 -0.85 0.44 10.01
N SER A 48 -1.55 1.57 9.84
CA SER A 48 -1.47 2.70 10.75
C SER A 48 -2.53 2.57 11.84
N ILE A 49 -2.15 2.80 13.09
CA ILE A 49 -3.02 2.72 14.27
C ILE A 49 -2.95 3.98 15.14
N GLY A 50 -4.00 4.20 15.92
CA GLY A 50 -3.89 5.07 17.09
C GLY A 50 -3.38 4.26 18.26
N MET A 51 -2.15 4.50 18.73
CA MET A 51 -1.53 3.82 19.85
C MET A 51 -1.55 4.70 21.10
N TYR A 52 -2.21 4.23 22.15
CA TYR A 52 -2.39 4.92 23.43
C TYR A 52 -2.12 3.96 24.58
N ASP A 53 -1.18 4.32 25.48
CA ASP A 53 -0.70 3.45 26.56
C ASP A 53 -1.81 2.94 27.47
N SER A 54 -2.84 3.75 27.73
CA SER A 54 -3.99 3.36 28.54
C SER A 54 -4.80 2.17 28.02
N CYS A 55 -4.65 1.86 26.71
CA CYS A 55 -5.34 0.77 26.05
C CYS A 55 -4.46 -0.48 25.87
N TYR A 56 -3.21 -0.43 26.29
CA TYR A 56 -2.27 -1.54 26.23
C TYR A 56 -2.27 -2.32 27.54
N ASN A 57 -2.36 -3.65 27.46
CA ASN A 57 -2.20 -4.54 28.59
C ASN A 57 -0.77 -5.14 28.58
N PRO A 58 0.13 -4.68 29.46
CA PRO A 58 1.52 -5.15 29.46
C PRO A 58 1.72 -6.58 29.96
N LYS A 59 0.69 -7.20 30.55
CA LYS A 59 0.75 -8.60 31.04
C LYS A 59 0.48 -9.60 29.94
N THR A 60 -0.38 -9.25 29.01
CA THR A 60 -0.82 -10.11 27.91
C THR A 60 -0.36 -9.58 26.54
N TYR A 61 0.30 -8.42 26.52
CA TYR A 61 0.74 -7.70 25.31
C TYR A 61 -0.41 -7.38 24.34
N ALA A 62 -1.62 -7.28 24.88
CA ALA A 62 -2.84 -7.07 24.11
C ALA A 62 -3.21 -5.58 24.04
N TYR A 63 -3.71 -5.14 22.88
CA TYR A 63 -4.08 -3.77 22.62
C TYR A 63 -5.44 -3.68 21.90
N SER A 64 -6.27 -2.76 22.34
CA SER A 64 -7.49 -2.39 21.61
C SER A 64 -7.88 -0.96 21.95
N TYR A 65 -8.16 -0.14 20.94
CA TYR A 65 -8.63 1.22 21.10
C TYR A 65 -10.01 1.39 20.45
N SER A 66 -10.98 1.86 21.21
CA SER A 66 -12.38 2.04 20.78
C SER A 66 -12.75 3.49 20.44
N GLY A 67 -11.83 4.43 20.60
CA GLY A 67 -12.05 5.86 20.34
C GLY A 67 -11.87 6.26 18.87
N ASN A 68 -12.00 7.55 18.61
CA ASN A 68 -11.91 8.16 17.28
C ASN A 68 -10.71 9.12 17.15
N ALA A 69 -9.71 9.01 18.01
CA ALA A 69 -8.49 9.79 17.86
C ALA A 69 -7.71 9.35 16.62
N GLY A 70 -6.92 10.26 16.06
CA GLY A 70 -6.16 10.00 14.84
C GLY A 70 -5.09 8.93 15.01
N VAL A 71 -4.53 8.47 13.90
CA VAL A 71 -3.38 7.56 13.89
C VAL A 71 -2.10 8.31 14.27
N ASN A 72 -1.25 7.65 15.04
CA ASN A 72 0.03 8.19 15.49
C ASN A 72 1.16 7.15 15.42
N HIS A 73 0.87 5.93 14.96
CA HIS A 73 1.83 4.83 14.93
C HIS A 73 1.61 3.94 13.71
N ALA A 74 2.69 3.35 13.19
CA ALA A 74 2.66 2.37 12.11
C ALA A 74 3.23 1.05 12.61
N VAL A 75 2.57 -0.04 12.23
CA VAL A 75 2.91 -1.41 12.64
C VAL A 75 2.81 -2.38 11.47
N THR A 76 3.33 -3.59 11.66
CA THR A 76 3.25 -4.65 10.66
C THR A 76 2.47 -5.84 11.21
N LEU A 77 1.35 -6.17 10.57
CA LEU A 77 0.60 -7.40 10.84
C LEU A 77 1.32 -8.56 10.16
N VAL A 78 1.65 -9.59 10.92
CA VAL A 78 2.40 -10.76 10.43
C VAL A 78 1.64 -12.07 10.58
N GLY A 79 0.44 -12.02 11.16
CA GLY A 79 -0.42 -13.16 11.38
C GLY A 79 -1.67 -12.79 12.17
N TRP A 80 -2.37 -13.80 12.60
CA TRP A 80 -3.57 -13.67 13.43
C TRP A 80 -3.78 -14.89 14.30
N ASP A 81 -4.58 -14.73 15.36
CA ASP A 81 -5.11 -15.79 16.19
C ASP A 81 -6.60 -15.56 16.43
N ASP A 82 -7.45 -16.40 15.84
CA ASP A 82 -8.90 -16.31 15.98
C ASP A 82 -9.42 -16.70 17.38
N ASN A 83 -8.60 -17.40 18.14
CA ASN A 83 -8.92 -17.85 19.50
C ASN A 83 -8.24 -17.00 20.58
N PHE A 84 -7.61 -15.89 20.23
CA PHE A 84 -7.02 -15.00 21.21
C PHE A 84 -8.12 -14.42 22.10
N ALA A 85 -8.14 -14.84 23.36
CA ALA A 85 -9.21 -14.56 24.28
C ALA A 85 -9.40 -13.06 24.53
N LYS A 86 -10.62 -12.57 24.47
CA LYS A 86 -10.98 -11.15 24.69
C LYS A 86 -10.61 -10.66 26.10
N GLU A 87 -10.53 -11.54 27.08
CA GLU A 87 -10.13 -11.25 28.45
C GLU A 87 -8.67 -10.80 28.55
N ASN A 88 -7.85 -11.04 27.54
CA ASN A 88 -6.46 -10.56 27.46
C ASN A 88 -6.38 -9.05 27.24
N PHE A 89 -7.41 -8.45 26.65
CA PHE A 89 -7.44 -7.00 26.42
C PHE A 89 -7.76 -6.25 27.71
N ASN A 90 -7.37 -4.99 27.76
CA ASN A 90 -7.73 -4.13 28.88
C ASN A 90 -9.26 -4.00 28.97
N SER A 91 -9.83 -4.25 30.16
CA SER A 91 -11.27 -4.22 30.37
C SER A 91 -11.93 -2.88 30.04
N SER A 92 -11.17 -1.77 30.11
CA SER A 92 -11.64 -0.44 29.71
C SER A 92 -11.87 -0.29 28.19
N CYS A 93 -11.36 -1.22 27.38
CA CYS A 93 -11.47 -1.15 25.92
C CYS A 93 -12.73 -1.83 25.36
N ASN A 94 -13.53 -2.52 26.23
CA ASN A 94 -14.80 -3.14 25.89
C ASN A 94 -14.75 -4.06 24.66
N VAL A 95 -13.71 -4.90 24.55
CA VAL A 95 -13.63 -5.92 23.51
C VAL A 95 -14.67 -7.00 23.79
N THR A 96 -15.49 -7.35 22.79
CA THR A 96 -16.65 -8.22 22.96
C THR A 96 -16.47 -9.61 22.38
N SER A 97 -15.55 -9.80 21.45
CA SER A 97 -15.25 -11.08 20.80
C SER A 97 -13.77 -11.44 20.84
N ASP A 98 -13.49 -12.73 20.76
CA ASP A 98 -12.15 -13.25 20.62
C ASP A 98 -11.56 -12.90 19.25
N GLY A 99 -10.23 -12.96 19.16
CA GLY A 99 -9.48 -12.79 17.94
C GLY A 99 -8.60 -11.54 17.94
N ALA A 100 -7.38 -11.74 17.46
CA ALA A 100 -6.36 -10.70 17.39
C ALA A 100 -5.46 -10.84 16.17
N TRP A 101 -4.90 -9.73 15.75
CA TRP A 101 -3.75 -9.66 14.87
C TRP A 101 -2.49 -9.91 15.67
N ILE A 102 -1.56 -10.69 15.12
CA ILE A 102 -0.17 -10.79 15.60
C ILE A 102 0.62 -9.70 14.91
N VAL A 103 1.20 -8.81 15.69
CA VAL A 103 1.75 -7.55 15.21
C VAL A 103 3.22 -7.40 15.58
N ARG A 104 4.06 -7.12 14.61
CA ARG A 104 5.46 -6.72 14.81
C ARG A 104 5.52 -5.21 15.03
N ASN A 105 6.08 -4.80 16.18
CA ASN A 105 6.34 -3.40 16.49
C ASN A 105 7.77 -2.99 16.07
N SER A 106 8.03 -1.68 16.00
CA SER A 106 9.32 -1.08 15.68
C SER A 106 10.13 -0.64 16.94
N TRP A 107 9.68 -0.99 18.14
CA TRP A 107 10.30 -0.54 19.40
C TRP A 107 11.35 -1.51 19.99
N GLY A 108 11.81 -2.47 19.18
CA GLY A 108 12.84 -3.42 19.57
C GLY A 108 12.30 -4.65 20.31
N GLU A 109 13.19 -5.63 20.54
CA GLU A 109 12.83 -6.93 21.09
C GLU A 109 12.59 -6.91 22.62
N GLN A 110 12.98 -5.83 23.28
CA GLN A 110 12.76 -5.67 24.74
C GLN A 110 11.34 -5.17 25.05
N TRP A 111 10.57 -4.74 24.04
CA TRP A 111 9.20 -4.31 24.19
C TRP A 111 8.21 -5.43 23.80
N GLY A 112 7.10 -5.54 24.54
CA GLY A 112 6.06 -6.53 24.27
C GLY A 112 6.57 -7.96 24.41
N ASP A 113 6.02 -8.86 23.62
CA ASP A 113 6.49 -10.25 23.49
C ASP A 113 7.61 -10.31 22.44
N LYS A 114 8.85 -10.02 22.85
CA LYS A 114 10.01 -10.00 21.97
C LYS A 114 9.83 -9.11 20.72
N GLY A 115 9.22 -7.95 20.94
CA GLY A 115 8.92 -6.99 19.89
C GLY A 115 7.58 -7.22 19.19
N TYR A 116 6.77 -8.17 19.65
CA TYR A 116 5.42 -8.43 19.16
C TYR A 116 4.37 -8.03 20.18
N PHE A 117 3.15 -7.86 19.71
CA PHE A 117 1.95 -7.64 20.51
C PHE A 117 0.70 -8.04 19.73
N TYR A 118 -0.46 -7.95 20.36
CA TYR A 118 -1.73 -8.43 19.80
C TYR A 118 -2.72 -7.29 19.72
N ILE A 119 -3.31 -7.06 18.54
CA ILE A 119 -4.36 -6.04 18.33
C ILE A 119 -5.69 -6.72 18.09
N SER A 120 -6.72 -6.37 18.89
CA SER A 120 -8.07 -6.87 18.66
C SER A 120 -8.58 -6.58 17.25
N TYR A 121 -9.34 -7.50 16.66
CA TYR A 121 -10.09 -7.25 15.44
C TYR A 121 -11.10 -6.10 15.57
N GLU A 122 -11.53 -5.79 16.79
CA GLU A 122 -12.45 -4.69 17.10
C GLU A 122 -11.76 -3.33 17.27
N ASN A 123 -10.43 -3.26 17.13
CA ASN A 123 -9.71 -1.98 17.18
C ASN A 123 -10.24 -1.02 16.12
N LYS A 124 -10.58 0.22 16.50
CA LYS A 124 -11.29 1.15 15.60
C LYS A 124 -10.38 2.05 14.77
N CYS A 125 -9.24 2.43 15.28
CA CYS A 125 -8.32 3.32 14.56
C CYS A 125 -7.31 2.53 13.73
N ASN A 126 -7.79 1.93 12.63
CA ASN A 126 -7.00 1.13 11.68
C ASN A 126 -7.10 1.76 10.28
N TYR A 127 -5.98 2.28 9.79
CA TYR A 127 -5.93 2.98 8.50
C TYR A 127 -4.70 2.55 7.68
N ASN A 128 -4.62 2.99 6.44
CA ASN A 128 -3.47 2.79 5.56
C ASN A 128 -3.02 1.32 5.50
N ILE A 129 -3.97 0.43 5.19
CA ILE A 129 -3.70 -1.00 5.09
C ILE A 129 -3.06 -1.27 3.74
N VAL A 130 -1.79 -1.65 3.77
CA VAL A 130 -0.97 -1.86 2.59
C VAL A 130 -0.18 -3.16 2.72
N ALA A 131 -0.31 -4.02 1.73
CA ALA A 131 0.60 -5.15 1.52
C ALA A 131 1.50 -4.84 0.33
N ALA A 132 2.74 -5.29 0.36
CA ALA A 132 3.67 -5.08 -0.75
C ALA A 132 4.65 -6.24 -0.88
N GLU A 133 5.00 -6.57 -2.11
CA GLU A 133 6.03 -7.53 -2.45
C GLU A 133 7.34 -6.80 -2.72
N ALA A 134 8.39 -7.22 -2.01
CA ALA A 134 9.74 -6.70 -2.23
C ALA A 134 10.62 -7.79 -2.85
N VAL A 135 11.24 -7.46 -3.99
CA VAL A 135 12.10 -8.37 -4.74
C VAL A 135 13.52 -7.80 -4.88
N THR A 136 14.51 -8.68 -4.93
CA THR A 136 15.91 -8.30 -5.18
C THR A 136 16.22 -8.21 -6.68
N ASN A 137 15.47 -8.92 -7.52
CA ASN A 137 15.59 -8.92 -8.97
C ASN A 137 14.24 -8.50 -9.57
N PRO A 138 14.04 -7.21 -9.91
CA PRO A 138 12.76 -6.74 -10.42
C PRO A 138 12.49 -7.34 -11.80
N LYS A 139 11.23 -7.70 -12.04
CA LYS A 139 10.73 -8.20 -13.32
C LYS A 139 10.95 -7.19 -14.46
N TYR A 140 10.87 -5.92 -14.14
CA TYR A 140 11.01 -4.82 -15.09
C TYR A 140 12.23 -3.97 -14.77
N ARG A 141 13.01 -3.59 -15.80
CA ARG A 141 14.20 -2.75 -15.65
C ARG A 141 13.86 -1.28 -15.38
N ASN A 142 12.81 -0.79 -16.01
CA ASN A 142 12.38 0.60 -15.92
C ASN A 142 10.92 0.68 -15.49
N ASN A 143 10.64 1.63 -14.60
CA ASN A 143 9.29 2.03 -14.23
C ASN A 143 9.08 3.50 -14.59
N TYR A 144 7.92 3.82 -15.14
CA TYR A 144 7.53 5.15 -15.59
C TYR A 144 6.27 5.60 -14.87
N PHE A 145 6.35 6.68 -14.12
CA PHE A 145 5.22 7.23 -13.38
C PHE A 145 5.44 8.74 -13.15
N TYR A 146 4.35 9.48 -12.92
CA TYR A 146 4.37 10.89 -12.54
C TYR A 146 3.85 11.12 -11.11
N ASP A 147 3.16 10.17 -10.53
CA ASP A 147 2.41 10.27 -9.28
C ASP A 147 3.19 9.82 -8.03
N GLY A 148 4.49 9.59 -8.14
CA GLY A 148 5.35 9.26 -7.02
C GLY A 148 5.00 7.95 -6.31
N SER A 149 4.35 7.01 -7.01
CA SER A 149 3.92 5.70 -6.51
C SER A 149 2.83 5.70 -5.41
N CYS A 150 2.21 6.83 -5.14
CA CYS A 150 1.06 6.87 -4.24
C CYS A 150 -0.04 7.81 -4.76
N ALA A 151 -1.29 7.45 -4.51
CA ALA A 151 -2.44 8.29 -4.85
C ALA A 151 -2.52 9.46 -3.88
N LEU A 152 -2.09 10.64 -4.31
CA LEU A 152 -2.14 11.88 -3.52
C LEU A 152 -3.51 12.56 -3.62
N SER A 153 -4.28 12.29 -4.68
CA SER A 153 -5.62 12.84 -4.87
C SER A 153 -6.46 11.94 -5.78
N LYS A 154 -7.77 12.18 -5.76
CA LYS A 154 -8.73 11.51 -6.63
C LYS A 154 -9.06 12.41 -7.81
N LEU A 155 -8.97 11.88 -9.01
CA LEU A 155 -9.56 12.52 -10.19
C LEU A 155 -10.91 11.86 -10.47
N LYS A 156 -11.98 12.64 -10.38
CA LYS A 156 -13.31 12.19 -10.76
C LYS A 156 -13.54 12.54 -12.22
N LEU A 157 -13.60 11.54 -13.07
CA LEU A 157 -13.92 11.72 -14.48
C LEU A 157 -15.44 11.69 -14.64
N TYR A 158 -15.99 12.75 -15.23
CA TYR A 158 -17.39 12.82 -15.61
C TYR A 158 -17.47 12.72 -17.12
N PRO A 159 -18.37 11.92 -17.65
CA PRO A 159 -18.67 12.01 -19.07
C PRO A 159 -19.17 13.42 -19.39
N SER A 160 -18.54 14.08 -20.34
CA SER A 160 -18.98 15.38 -20.82
C SER A 160 -20.16 15.18 -21.76
N GLY A 161 -21.37 15.52 -21.30
CA GLY A 161 -22.61 15.35 -22.05
C GLY A 161 -23.15 13.91 -22.06
N SER A 162 -24.25 13.70 -22.71
CA SER A 162 -24.85 12.38 -22.89
C SER A 162 -24.01 11.53 -23.85
N GLY A 163 -23.25 10.59 -23.29
CA GLY A 163 -22.43 9.62 -24.03
C GLY A 163 -20.96 10.00 -24.19
N GLY A 164 -20.46 10.99 -23.43
CA GLY A 164 -19.03 11.35 -23.46
C GLY A 164 -18.15 10.29 -22.79
N ILE A 165 -17.09 9.88 -23.49
CA ILE A 165 -16.01 9.04 -22.93
C ILE A 165 -14.97 9.98 -22.32
N SER A 166 -14.64 9.79 -21.04
CA SER A 166 -13.52 10.48 -20.40
C SER A 166 -12.27 9.62 -20.52
N SER A 167 -11.18 10.21 -20.98
CA SER A 167 -9.89 9.56 -21.06
C SER A 167 -8.82 10.35 -20.32
N VAL A 168 -7.84 9.65 -19.78
CA VAL A 168 -6.62 10.21 -19.21
C VAL A 168 -5.42 9.60 -19.92
N SER A 169 -4.33 10.33 -19.99
CA SER A 169 -3.12 9.83 -20.63
C SER A 169 -1.88 10.35 -19.93
N ASN A 170 -0.83 9.54 -20.00
CA ASN A 170 0.53 9.92 -19.63
C ASN A 170 1.45 9.70 -20.82
N VAL A 171 2.39 10.61 -21.03
CA VAL A 171 3.39 10.51 -22.08
C VAL A 171 4.76 10.35 -21.43
N PHE A 172 5.46 9.28 -21.78
CA PHE A 172 6.80 8.98 -21.25
C PHE A 172 7.82 8.89 -22.37
N GLN A 173 9.05 9.27 -22.05
CA GLN A 173 10.19 9.03 -22.93
C GLN A 173 10.94 7.78 -22.48
N ALA A 174 11.11 6.80 -23.38
CA ALA A 174 11.84 5.59 -23.10
C ALA A 174 13.30 5.89 -22.70
N LYS A 175 13.78 5.28 -21.60
CA LYS A 175 15.14 5.48 -21.06
C LYS A 175 16.23 4.85 -21.92
N ALA A 176 15.88 3.86 -22.75
CA ALA A 176 16.82 3.21 -23.67
C ALA A 176 17.42 4.15 -24.70
N GLY A 177 16.85 5.35 -24.84
CA GLY A 177 17.31 6.37 -25.79
C GLY A 177 16.81 6.14 -27.22
N LYS A 178 17.03 7.16 -28.07
CA LYS A 178 16.55 7.17 -29.46
C LYS A 178 17.16 6.01 -30.25
N GLY A 179 16.33 5.22 -30.90
CA GLY A 179 16.76 4.09 -31.73
C GLY A 179 17.01 2.78 -31.00
N LYS A 180 16.89 2.75 -29.66
CA LYS A 180 16.94 1.54 -28.86
C LYS A 180 15.53 1.29 -28.30
N GLY A 181 14.87 0.23 -28.71
CA GLY A 181 13.52 -0.08 -28.25
C GLY A 181 13.48 -0.55 -26.80
N GLU A 182 12.38 -0.26 -26.14
CA GLU A 182 11.96 -0.90 -24.90
C GLU A 182 10.66 -1.66 -25.15
N ALA A 183 10.50 -2.82 -24.53
CA ALA A 183 9.23 -3.53 -24.53
C ALA A 183 8.42 -3.08 -23.30
N LEU A 184 7.17 -2.67 -23.53
CA LEU A 184 6.22 -2.44 -22.46
C LEU A 184 5.78 -3.80 -21.91
N GLY A 185 6.10 -4.07 -20.65
CA GLY A 185 5.76 -5.34 -20.02
C GLY A 185 4.44 -5.30 -19.27
N GLU A 186 4.14 -4.15 -18.64
CA GLU A 186 2.96 -4.02 -17.80
C GLU A 186 2.49 -2.57 -17.72
N VAL A 187 1.19 -2.38 -17.57
CA VAL A 187 0.55 -1.10 -17.24
C VAL A 187 -0.26 -1.29 -15.97
N VAL A 188 0.05 -0.51 -14.94
CA VAL A 188 -0.69 -0.52 -13.68
C VAL A 188 -1.65 0.65 -13.66
N LEU A 189 -2.92 0.37 -13.43
CA LEU A 189 -4.00 1.33 -13.27
C LEU A 189 -4.64 1.13 -11.90
N SER A 190 -4.68 2.18 -11.08
CA SER A 190 -5.40 2.16 -9.81
C SER A 190 -6.74 2.87 -9.97
N THR A 191 -7.83 2.17 -9.66
CA THR A 191 -9.18 2.72 -9.62
C THR A 191 -9.63 2.90 -8.17
N TYR A 192 -10.43 3.95 -7.94
CA TYR A 192 -10.91 4.25 -6.59
C TYR A 192 -12.19 3.50 -6.21
N THR A 193 -12.97 3.10 -7.21
CA THR A 193 -14.23 2.36 -7.03
C THR A 193 -14.18 1.06 -7.82
N ASP A 194 -14.78 0.03 -7.25
CA ASP A 194 -14.95 -1.25 -7.93
C ASP A 194 -15.99 -1.13 -9.06
N GLY A 195 -15.88 -1.98 -10.08
CA GLY A 195 -16.89 -2.13 -11.13
C GLY A 195 -16.86 -1.10 -12.25
N GLY A 196 -15.79 -0.33 -12.37
CA GLY A 196 -15.59 0.56 -13.51
C GLY A 196 -15.12 -0.20 -14.76
N SER A 197 -15.67 0.13 -15.94
CA SER A 197 -15.17 -0.38 -17.22
C SER A 197 -14.15 0.58 -17.81
N TYR A 198 -13.02 0.06 -18.28
CA TYR A 198 -11.95 0.85 -18.90
C TYR A 198 -11.25 0.07 -20.02
N SER A 199 -10.60 0.80 -20.90
CA SER A 199 -9.66 0.23 -21.87
C SER A 199 -8.32 0.95 -21.79
N ILE A 200 -7.23 0.22 -21.98
CA ILE A 200 -5.89 0.76 -22.05
C ILE A 200 -5.47 0.79 -23.51
N GLN A 201 -5.02 1.95 -23.98
CA GLN A 201 -4.48 2.14 -25.31
C GLN A 201 -3.04 2.65 -25.21
N VAL A 202 -2.13 2.07 -25.98
CA VAL A 202 -0.73 2.45 -26.03
C VAL A 202 -0.38 2.95 -27.41
N TYR A 203 0.22 4.13 -27.48
CA TYR A 203 0.73 4.72 -28.70
C TYR A 203 2.25 4.92 -28.58
N THR A 204 2.97 4.66 -29.67
CA THR A 204 4.42 4.85 -29.74
C THR A 204 4.78 5.85 -30.84
N ASN A 205 6.00 6.38 -30.82
CA ASN A 205 6.51 7.33 -31.80
C ASN A 205 5.59 8.54 -31.99
N LEU A 206 5.22 9.19 -30.91
CA LEU A 206 4.36 10.38 -30.94
C LEU A 206 5.00 11.46 -31.81
N LYS A 207 4.20 12.04 -32.70
CA LYS A 207 4.57 13.20 -33.55
C LYS A 207 4.46 14.51 -32.78
N ASP A 208 3.55 14.54 -31.81
CA ASP A 208 3.28 15.66 -30.92
C ASP A 208 3.12 15.12 -29.48
N GLN A 209 4.00 15.55 -28.58
CA GLN A 209 3.98 15.11 -27.18
C GLN A 209 2.77 15.63 -26.39
N SER A 210 2.14 16.71 -26.86
CA SER A 210 0.91 17.23 -26.28
C SER A 210 -0.34 16.47 -26.72
N ASN A 211 -0.20 15.63 -27.75
CA ASN A 211 -1.26 14.79 -28.28
C ASN A 211 -0.90 13.30 -28.15
N PRO A 212 -1.38 12.62 -27.12
CA PRO A 212 -1.02 11.23 -26.82
C PRO A 212 -1.43 10.21 -27.87
N VAL A 213 -2.36 10.57 -28.77
CA VAL A 213 -2.82 9.71 -29.86
C VAL A 213 -2.19 10.06 -31.23
N SER A 214 -1.20 10.97 -31.25
CA SER A 214 -0.50 11.39 -32.48
C SER A 214 0.48 10.36 -33.02
N GLY A 215 0.72 9.29 -32.29
CA GLY A 215 1.68 8.24 -32.64
C GLY A 215 1.07 7.04 -33.34
N THR A 216 1.84 5.97 -33.39
CA THR A 216 1.41 4.69 -33.95
C THR A 216 0.72 3.87 -32.86
N PRO A 217 -0.51 3.41 -33.04
CA PRO A 217 -1.16 2.48 -32.12
C PRO A 217 -0.32 1.20 -31.97
N ALA A 218 0.04 0.83 -30.74
CA ALA A 218 0.86 -0.34 -30.44
C ALA A 218 0.07 -1.42 -29.70
N TYR A 219 -0.90 -1.03 -28.89
CA TYR A 219 -1.71 -1.95 -28.10
C TYR A 219 -3.04 -1.32 -27.69
N SER A 220 -4.06 -2.15 -27.58
CA SER A 220 -5.37 -1.77 -27.02
C SER A 220 -5.99 -2.99 -26.33
N THR A 221 -6.49 -2.79 -25.10
CA THR A 221 -7.32 -3.82 -24.43
C THR A 221 -8.78 -3.64 -24.85
N PRO A 222 -9.58 -4.71 -24.83
CA PRO A 222 -11.03 -4.60 -24.81
C PRO A 222 -11.49 -3.79 -23.58
N VAL A 223 -12.68 -3.24 -23.63
CA VAL A 223 -13.35 -2.68 -22.45
C VAL A 223 -13.74 -3.84 -21.53
N THR A 224 -13.33 -3.78 -20.28
CA THR A 224 -13.67 -4.78 -19.25
C THR A 224 -14.52 -4.16 -18.16
#